data_c1b2916a4bdbb405af3376a796a9463f
#
_entry.id   c1b2916a4bdbb405af3376a796a9463f
#
_cell.length_a   1.000
_cell.length_b   1.000
_cell.length_c   1.000
_cell.angle_alpha   90.00
_cell.angle_beta   90.00
_cell.angle_gamma   90.00
#
_symmetry.space_group_name_H-M   'P 1'
#
loop_
_entity.id
_entity.type
_entity.pdbx_description
1 polymer ?
#
loop_
_entity_poly.entity_id
_entity_poly.type
_entity_poly.pdbx_seq_one_letter_code
_entity_poly.pdbx_strand_id
1 'polypeptide(L)'
;ATLYIRPLLYGSGAEVGVKPSGEYTFLIFVTPVGPYFKEGVKPVNTIICRDVDRAAPKGTGNFKVGGNYAASLRALLAAKELGYTNTLFLDAKEKKYIDECGPANFFGIKDNTYITPNSESILNSITNMSLVTLAESMGMKTERRPVPVEELSTFEEAGSCGTAAVISPIWKIFDPETNEVYEYGKDCETGEITMKLYNKLVAIQYGDEPDDFGWITIVD
;
A
#
# COMPACT_ATOMS: atom_id res chain seq x y z
N ALA A 1 -18.95 5.22 13.34
CA ALA A 1 -18.16 6.20 12.55
C ALA A 1 -16.71 6.12 13.01
N THR A 2 -15.78 6.25 12.08
CA THR A 2 -14.34 6.22 12.36
C THR A 2 -13.80 7.65 12.33
N LEU A 3 -12.86 7.97 13.23
CA LEU A 3 -12.17 9.25 13.26
C LEU A 3 -10.88 9.14 12.43
N TYR A 4 -10.80 9.90 11.34
CA TYR A 4 -9.57 10.04 10.58
C TYR A 4 -8.67 11.08 11.23
N ILE A 5 -7.45 10.68 11.58
CA ILE A 5 -6.44 11.53 12.22
C ILE A 5 -5.36 11.85 11.19
N ARG A 6 -5.14 13.14 10.94
CA ARG A 6 -4.13 13.65 9.98
C ARG A 6 -3.07 14.46 10.70
N PRO A 7 -1.92 13.89 11.09
CA PRO A 7 -0.75 14.66 11.50
C PRO A 7 -0.10 15.29 10.26
N LEU A 8 0.39 16.51 10.41
CA LEU A 8 1.14 17.24 9.40
C LEU A 8 2.29 18.02 10.06
N LEU A 9 3.50 17.84 9.53
CA LEU A 9 4.69 18.61 9.92
C LEU A 9 5.23 19.33 8.69
N TYR A 10 5.46 20.62 8.79
CA TYR A 10 6.06 21.42 7.71
C TYR A 10 6.95 22.55 8.25
N GLY A 11 7.92 22.97 7.44
CA GLY A 11 8.72 24.15 7.73
C GLY A 11 7.89 25.42 7.59
N SER A 12 7.90 26.29 8.59
CA SER A 12 7.09 27.52 8.68
C SER A 12 7.93 28.79 8.88
N GLY A 13 9.25 28.69 8.93
CA GLY A 13 10.13 29.85 9.05
C GLY A 13 10.04 30.79 7.83
N ALA A 14 10.21 32.10 8.06
CA ALA A 14 10.22 33.13 7.04
C ALA A 14 11.54 33.10 6.26
N GLU A 15 11.70 32.16 5.33
CA GLU A 15 12.93 31.91 4.60
C GLU A 15 12.72 31.83 3.10
N VAL A 16 13.65 32.43 2.34
CA VAL A 16 13.74 32.27 0.89
C VAL A 16 15.08 31.62 0.57
N GLY A 17 15.04 30.47 -0.05
CA GLY A 17 16.24 29.71 -0.40
C GLY A 17 16.16 28.26 -0.05
N VAL A 18 17.06 27.45 -0.59
CA VAL A 18 17.10 26.00 -0.40
C VAL A 18 17.95 25.67 0.81
N LYS A 19 17.32 25.59 1.96
CA LYS A 19 17.94 25.17 3.23
C LYS A 19 16.88 24.57 4.16
N PRO A 20 17.27 23.81 5.18
CA PRO A 20 16.33 23.39 6.23
C PRO A 20 15.68 24.61 6.89
N SER A 21 14.39 24.51 7.19
CA SER A 21 13.69 25.56 7.94
C SER A 21 14.23 25.68 9.36
N GLY A 22 14.33 26.90 9.87
CA GLY A 22 14.67 27.17 11.28
C GLY A 22 13.50 26.93 12.23
N GLU A 23 12.28 26.91 11.73
CA GLU A 23 11.04 26.72 12.49
C GLU A 23 10.13 25.71 11.81
N TYR A 24 9.41 24.93 12.60
CA TYR A 24 8.47 23.92 12.10
C TYR A 24 7.13 24.06 12.79
N THR A 25 6.05 23.87 12.02
CA THR A 25 4.70 23.75 12.56
C THR A 25 4.26 22.30 12.50
N PHE A 26 3.87 21.76 13.64
CA PHE A 26 3.20 20.46 13.74
C PHE A 26 1.73 20.67 14.10
N LEU A 27 0.85 20.08 13.33
CA LEU A 27 -0.58 20.12 13.61
C LEU A 27 -1.21 18.73 13.41
N ILE A 28 -2.28 18.49 14.15
CA ILE A 28 -3.11 17.31 13.99
C ILE A 28 -4.53 17.80 13.80
N PHE A 29 -5.17 17.42 12.70
CA PHE A 29 -6.60 17.63 12.54
C PHE A 29 -7.31 16.30 12.35
N VAL A 30 -8.60 16.28 12.71
CA VAL A 30 -9.42 15.09 12.73
C VAL A 30 -10.73 15.34 12.00
N THR A 31 -11.27 14.30 11.38
CA THR A 31 -12.59 14.36 10.73
C THR A 31 -13.28 13.02 10.83
N PRO A 32 -14.60 12.97 11.08
CA PRO A 32 -15.34 11.72 10.98
C PRO A 32 -15.39 11.25 9.53
N VAL A 33 -15.17 9.95 9.33
CA VAL A 33 -15.22 9.33 8.01
C VAL A 33 -16.08 8.07 8.05
N GLY A 34 -16.71 7.76 6.92
CA GLY A 34 -17.37 6.47 6.68
C GLY A 34 -16.37 5.41 6.20
N PRO A 35 -16.85 4.19 5.92
CA PRO A 35 -16.03 3.12 5.39
C PRO A 35 -15.40 3.52 4.04
N TYR A 36 -14.15 3.13 3.82
CA TYR A 36 -13.45 3.42 2.58
C TYR A 36 -14.17 2.80 1.35
N PHE A 37 -14.58 1.56 1.48
CA PHE A 37 -15.41 0.87 0.49
C PHE A 37 -16.89 0.98 0.89
N LYS A 38 -17.64 1.86 0.23
CA LYS A 38 -19.06 2.09 0.52
C LYS A 38 -19.94 0.87 0.25
N GLU A 39 -19.55 0.03 -0.69
CA GLU A 39 -20.29 -1.14 -1.16
C GLU A 39 -19.60 -2.47 -0.77
N GLY A 40 -18.71 -2.44 0.22
CA GLY A 40 -17.85 -3.57 0.60
C GLY A 40 -16.55 -3.62 -0.20
N VAL A 41 -15.65 -4.49 0.23
CA VAL A 41 -14.33 -4.67 -0.40
C VAL A 41 -14.52 -5.25 -1.80
N LYS A 42 -14.03 -4.54 -2.81
CA LYS A 42 -14.02 -4.99 -4.20
C LYS A 42 -12.60 -5.01 -4.74
N PRO A 43 -12.23 -6.04 -5.52
CA PRO A 43 -10.91 -6.09 -6.12
C PRO A 43 -10.70 -4.96 -7.14
N VAL A 44 -9.48 -4.52 -7.25
CA VAL A 44 -9.07 -3.45 -8.17
C VAL A 44 -8.26 -4.00 -9.34
N ASN A 45 -8.34 -3.35 -10.48
CA ASN A 45 -7.43 -3.55 -11.59
C ASN A 45 -6.28 -2.55 -11.53
N THR A 46 -5.09 -3.00 -11.87
CA THR A 46 -3.83 -2.27 -11.71
C THR A 46 -3.05 -2.29 -13.02
N ILE A 47 -2.33 -1.23 -13.32
CA ILE A 47 -1.39 -1.17 -14.45
C ILE A 47 0.03 -0.91 -13.94
N ILE A 48 1.02 -1.58 -14.52
CA ILE A 48 2.44 -1.33 -14.21
C ILE A 48 2.87 -0.01 -14.86
N CYS A 49 3.46 0.88 -14.04
CA CYS A 49 4.01 2.15 -14.49
C CYS A 49 5.51 2.01 -14.77
N ARG A 50 5.89 2.01 -16.04
CA ARG A 50 7.29 1.90 -16.46
C ARG A 50 7.94 3.25 -16.80
N ASP A 51 7.12 4.23 -17.19
CA ASP A 51 7.60 5.55 -17.66
C ASP A 51 7.76 6.58 -16.54
N VAL A 52 7.30 6.27 -15.34
CA VAL A 52 7.33 7.20 -14.19
C VAL A 52 7.93 6.50 -12.97
N ASP A 53 8.89 7.16 -12.34
CA ASP A 53 9.42 6.76 -11.05
C ASP A 53 8.61 7.40 -9.92
N ARG A 54 8.19 6.58 -8.95
CA ARG A 54 7.54 7.09 -7.74
C ARG A 54 8.54 7.76 -6.82
N ALA A 55 9.71 7.18 -6.67
CA ALA A 55 10.79 7.67 -5.83
C ALA A 55 12.15 7.17 -6.34
N ALA A 56 13.19 7.99 -6.17
CA ALA A 56 14.55 7.60 -6.49
C ALA A 56 15.13 6.67 -5.40
N PRO A 57 16.03 5.74 -5.76
CA PRO A 57 16.84 5.01 -4.80
C PRO A 57 17.62 5.99 -3.90
N LYS A 58 17.63 5.73 -2.59
CA LYS A 58 18.24 6.63 -1.57
C LYS A 58 17.65 8.04 -1.54
N GLY A 59 16.48 8.23 -2.14
CA GLY A 59 15.71 9.47 -2.08
C GLY A 59 14.78 9.52 -0.86
N THR A 60 13.57 10.01 -1.06
CA THR A 60 12.57 10.19 0.00
C THR A 60 11.47 9.13 0.03
N GLY A 61 11.61 8.04 -0.75
CA GLY A 61 10.56 7.03 -0.90
C GLY A 61 10.11 6.36 0.39
N ASN A 62 11.03 6.17 1.33
CA ASN A 62 10.77 5.60 2.65
C ASN A 62 10.23 6.61 3.68
N PHE A 63 10.07 7.88 3.30
CA PHE A 63 9.46 8.92 4.13
C PHE A 63 8.07 9.29 3.61
N LYS A 64 7.18 9.66 4.54
CA LYS A 64 5.82 10.08 4.19
C LYS A 64 5.81 11.57 3.85
N VAL A 65 6.28 11.93 2.64
CA VAL A 65 6.40 13.30 2.16
C VAL A 65 5.56 13.55 0.92
N GLY A 66 5.04 14.77 0.78
CA GLY A 66 4.13 15.15 -0.32
C GLY A 66 4.72 14.96 -1.72
N GLY A 67 6.05 15.10 -1.88
CA GLY A 67 6.74 14.91 -3.14
C GLY A 67 6.56 13.51 -3.76
N ASN A 68 6.60 12.47 -2.93
CA ASN A 68 6.39 11.09 -3.41
C ASN A 68 4.97 10.87 -3.96
N TYR A 69 3.98 11.53 -3.36
CA TYR A 69 2.58 11.46 -3.81
C TYR A 69 2.37 12.27 -5.08
N ALA A 70 2.97 13.47 -5.16
CA ALA A 70 2.86 14.33 -6.34
C ALA A 70 3.41 13.61 -7.59
N ALA A 71 4.55 12.94 -7.48
CA ALA A 71 5.14 12.17 -8.58
C ALA A 71 4.20 11.06 -9.10
N SER A 72 3.47 10.38 -8.22
CA SER A 72 2.58 9.29 -8.58
C SER A 72 1.24 9.72 -9.16
N LEU A 73 0.79 10.97 -8.93
CA LEU A 73 -0.54 11.44 -9.38
C LEU A 73 -0.69 11.44 -10.89
N ARG A 74 0.35 11.83 -11.64
CA ARG A 74 0.31 11.84 -13.11
C ARG A 74 0.08 10.43 -13.67
N ALA A 75 0.81 9.46 -13.15
CA ALA A 75 0.66 8.06 -13.54
C ALA A 75 -0.73 7.52 -13.21
N LEU A 76 -1.26 7.86 -12.02
CA LEU A 76 -2.61 7.44 -11.62
C LEU A 76 -3.70 8.05 -12.52
N LEU A 77 -3.57 9.30 -12.94
CA LEU A 77 -4.53 9.93 -13.85
C LEU A 77 -4.51 9.26 -15.22
N ALA A 78 -3.32 9.01 -15.79
CA ALA A 78 -3.18 8.28 -17.04
C ALA A 78 -3.74 6.84 -16.95
N ALA A 79 -3.49 6.14 -15.85
CA ALA A 79 -4.06 4.82 -15.61
C ALA A 79 -5.59 4.85 -15.60
N LYS A 80 -6.21 5.86 -14.99
CA LYS A 80 -7.67 6.03 -14.96
C LYS A 80 -8.27 6.27 -16.33
N GLU A 81 -7.62 7.03 -17.18
CA GLU A 81 -8.04 7.25 -18.58
C GLU A 81 -8.05 5.93 -19.38
N LEU A 82 -7.18 4.98 -19.03
CA LEU A 82 -7.13 3.64 -19.60
C LEU A 82 -8.07 2.64 -18.88
N GLY A 83 -8.87 3.08 -17.90
CA GLY A 83 -9.81 2.25 -17.17
C GLY A 83 -9.22 1.46 -16.00
N TYR A 84 -7.97 1.74 -15.59
CA TYR A 84 -7.35 1.15 -14.40
C TYR A 84 -7.59 2.02 -13.17
N THR A 85 -7.80 1.37 -12.03
CA THR A 85 -8.09 2.07 -10.77
C THR A 85 -6.86 2.27 -9.90
N ASN A 86 -5.77 1.55 -10.18
CA ASN A 86 -4.54 1.61 -9.41
C ASN A 86 -3.31 1.51 -10.32
N THR A 87 -2.14 1.83 -9.76
CA THR A 87 -0.84 1.79 -10.44
C THR A 87 0.14 0.96 -9.63
N LEU A 88 0.96 0.14 -10.28
CA LEU A 88 2.09 -0.57 -9.68
C LEU A 88 3.40 0.05 -10.17
N PHE A 89 4.22 0.52 -9.25
CA PHE A 89 5.54 1.08 -9.55
C PHE A 89 6.64 0.05 -9.35
N LEU A 90 7.62 0.12 -10.24
CA LEU A 90 8.84 -0.68 -10.17
C LEU A 90 9.99 0.18 -9.63
N ASP A 91 11.06 -0.47 -9.20
CA ASP A 91 12.27 0.19 -8.78
C ASP A 91 12.81 1.10 -9.90
N ALA A 92 13.25 2.30 -9.52
CA ALA A 92 13.67 3.33 -10.47
C ALA A 92 14.98 3.01 -11.21
N LYS A 93 15.80 2.09 -10.67
CA LYS A 93 17.12 1.78 -11.23
C LYS A 93 17.08 0.73 -12.34
N GLU A 94 16.40 -0.37 -12.10
CA GLU A 94 16.44 -1.53 -12.98
C GLU A 94 15.10 -1.84 -13.65
N LYS A 95 14.00 -1.23 -13.15
CA LYS A 95 12.62 -1.50 -13.58
C LYS A 95 12.26 -3.00 -13.51
N LYS A 96 12.87 -3.69 -12.58
CA LYS A 96 12.79 -5.13 -12.42
C LYS A 96 12.02 -5.56 -11.17
N TYR A 97 12.13 -4.79 -10.10
CA TYR A 97 11.55 -5.16 -8.82
C TYR A 97 10.33 -4.32 -8.52
N ILE A 98 9.32 -4.94 -7.92
CA ILE A 98 8.11 -4.26 -7.46
C ILE A 98 8.45 -3.36 -6.27
N ASP A 99 8.01 -2.11 -6.31
CA ASP A 99 8.08 -1.17 -5.20
C ASP A 99 6.70 -1.05 -4.52
N GLU A 100 5.83 -0.15 -4.99
CA GLU A 100 4.55 0.13 -4.34
C GLU A 100 3.38 0.27 -5.33
N CYS A 101 2.17 0.04 -4.83
CA CYS A 101 0.92 0.33 -5.53
C CYS A 101 0.46 1.77 -5.24
N GLY A 102 0.87 2.75 -6.06
CA GLY A 102 0.51 4.14 -5.81
C GLY A 102 0.87 4.58 -4.39
N PRO A 103 -0.11 4.87 -3.52
CA PRO A 103 0.10 5.27 -2.13
C PRO A 103 0.14 4.12 -1.11
N ALA A 104 0.13 2.86 -1.55
CA ALA A 104 -0.07 1.66 -0.73
C ALA A 104 1.02 0.61 -1.00
N ASN A 105 1.40 -0.17 0.02
CA ASN A 105 2.35 -1.26 -0.17
C ASN A 105 1.73 -2.42 -0.95
N PHE A 106 2.50 -3.05 -1.80
CA PHE A 106 2.14 -4.29 -2.49
C PHE A 106 2.39 -5.51 -1.61
N PHE A 107 1.56 -6.54 -1.76
CA PHE A 107 1.86 -7.90 -1.31
C PHE A 107 1.29 -8.94 -2.28
N GLY A 108 1.90 -10.11 -2.29
CA GLY A 108 1.41 -11.32 -2.97
C GLY A 108 1.33 -12.49 -2.01
N ILE A 109 0.44 -13.44 -2.29
CA ILE A 109 0.31 -14.71 -1.57
C ILE A 109 0.67 -15.85 -2.51
N LYS A 110 1.51 -16.75 -2.02
CA LYS A 110 1.93 -17.97 -2.74
C LYS A 110 2.30 -19.06 -1.73
N ASP A 111 1.84 -20.28 -1.94
CA ASP A 111 2.20 -21.45 -1.13
C ASP A 111 2.09 -21.16 0.40
N ASN A 112 0.97 -20.58 0.83
CA ASN A 112 0.74 -20.15 2.21
C ASN A 112 1.83 -19.19 2.75
N THR A 113 2.42 -18.36 1.88
CA THR A 113 3.44 -17.38 2.22
C THR A 113 2.97 -15.97 1.86
N TYR A 114 3.02 -15.05 2.81
CA TYR A 114 2.80 -13.60 2.58
C TYR A 114 4.13 -12.98 2.14
N ILE A 115 4.17 -12.46 0.93
CA ILE A 115 5.38 -11.90 0.31
C ILE A 115 5.16 -10.41 0.05
N THR A 116 6.04 -9.56 0.57
CA THR A 116 5.96 -8.11 0.36
C THR A 116 7.32 -7.54 -0.05
N PRO A 117 7.36 -6.56 -0.96
CA PRO A 117 8.60 -5.94 -1.39
C PRO A 117 9.38 -5.30 -0.24
N ASN A 118 10.71 -5.34 -0.37
CA ASN A 118 11.64 -4.63 0.50
C ASN A 118 12.60 -3.81 -0.35
N SER A 119 12.50 -2.49 -0.27
CA SER A 119 13.41 -1.56 -0.95
C SER A 119 13.58 -0.28 -0.13
N GLU A 120 14.65 0.47 -0.40
CA GLU A 120 14.90 1.77 0.23
C GLU A 120 13.93 2.85 -0.26
N SER A 121 13.16 2.58 -1.32
CA SER A 121 12.18 3.50 -1.91
C SER A 121 10.76 3.30 -1.38
N ILE A 122 10.52 2.30 -0.53
CA ILE A 122 9.19 1.92 -0.03
C ILE A 122 8.95 2.49 1.36
N LEU A 123 7.74 3.05 1.57
CA LEU A 123 7.32 3.45 2.91
C LEU A 123 7.15 2.23 3.80
N ASN A 124 7.74 2.28 4.99
CA ASN A 124 7.58 1.24 6.00
C ASN A 124 6.19 1.36 6.65
N SER A 125 5.19 0.73 6.06
CA SER A 125 3.78 0.83 6.43
C SER A 125 3.45 0.07 7.71
N ILE A 126 2.81 0.75 8.67
CA ILE A 126 2.27 0.10 9.88
C ILE A 126 1.26 -0.99 9.50
N THR A 127 0.35 -0.71 8.58
CA THR A 127 -0.63 -1.71 8.10
C THR A 127 0.06 -2.95 7.55
N ASN A 128 1.09 -2.79 6.72
CA ASN A 128 1.82 -3.94 6.18
C ASN A 128 2.53 -4.75 7.29
N MET A 129 3.15 -4.07 8.25
CA MET A 129 3.75 -4.75 9.42
C MET A 129 2.71 -5.52 10.24
N SER A 130 1.54 -4.94 10.45
CA SER A 130 0.42 -5.64 11.13
C SER A 130 -0.04 -6.87 10.35
N LEU A 131 -0.14 -6.78 9.02
CA LEU A 131 -0.52 -7.92 8.17
C LEU A 131 0.54 -9.02 8.17
N VAL A 132 1.83 -8.69 8.21
CA VAL A 132 2.91 -9.68 8.38
C VAL A 132 2.75 -10.42 9.71
N THR A 133 2.56 -9.69 10.81
CA THR A 133 2.35 -10.30 12.15
C THR A 133 1.09 -11.18 12.18
N LEU A 134 -0.01 -10.73 11.57
CA LEU A 134 -1.24 -11.54 11.47
C LEU A 134 -1.04 -12.79 10.63
N ALA A 135 -0.37 -12.70 9.48
CA ALA A 135 -0.08 -13.86 8.65
C ALA A 135 0.72 -14.91 9.44
N GLU A 136 1.75 -14.49 10.18
CA GLU A 136 2.53 -15.38 11.06
C GLU A 136 1.66 -16.02 12.15
N SER A 137 0.79 -15.26 12.80
CA SER A 137 -0.13 -15.78 13.82
C SER A 137 -1.14 -16.78 13.26
N MET A 138 -1.45 -16.71 11.96
CA MET A 138 -2.30 -17.64 11.24
C MET A 138 -1.55 -18.86 10.67
N GLY A 139 -0.26 -19.02 11.01
CA GLY A 139 0.57 -20.14 10.57
C GLY A 139 1.09 -20.01 9.13
N MET A 140 1.06 -18.83 8.55
CA MET A 140 1.69 -18.55 7.26
C MET A 140 3.19 -18.27 7.42
N LYS A 141 3.94 -18.48 6.36
CA LYS A 141 5.29 -17.92 6.24
C LYS A 141 5.21 -16.45 5.80
N THR A 142 6.22 -15.68 6.13
CA THR A 142 6.33 -14.29 5.68
C THR A 142 7.70 -14.03 5.06
N GLU A 143 7.72 -13.31 3.94
CA GLU A 143 8.95 -12.91 3.27
C GLU A 143 8.91 -11.41 2.95
N ARG A 144 9.93 -10.70 3.38
CA ARG A 144 10.16 -9.32 3.01
C ARG A 144 11.48 -9.21 2.26
N ARG A 145 11.39 -9.12 0.94
CA ARG A 145 12.54 -9.20 0.02
C ARG A 145 12.28 -8.42 -1.28
N PRO A 146 13.30 -8.20 -2.11
CA PRO A 146 13.05 -7.78 -3.49
C PRO A 146 12.14 -8.80 -4.21
N VAL A 147 11.11 -8.32 -4.88
CA VAL A 147 10.13 -9.14 -5.61
C VAL A 147 10.25 -8.79 -7.10
N PRO A 148 10.82 -9.68 -7.94
CA PRO A 148 10.89 -9.45 -9.38
C PRO A 148 9.49 -9.35 -10.00
N VAL A 149 9.32 -8.52 -11.04
CA VAL A 149 8.02 -8.35 -11.72
C VAL A 149 7.53 -9.66 -12.34
N GLU A 150 8.43 -10.51 -12.80
CA GLU A 150 8.11 -11.83 -13.37
C GLU A 150 7.45 -12.76 -12.35
N GLU A 151 7.67 -12.54 -11.06
CA GLU A 151 7.07 -13.32 -9.99
C GLU A 151 5.55 -13.08 -9.85
N LEU A 152 5.01 -12.01 -10.45
CA LEU A 152 3.57 -11.73 -10.51
C LEU A 152 2.77 -12.93 -11.06
N SER A 153 3.34 -13.65 -12.01
CA SER A 153 2.71 -14.85 -12.61
C SER A 153 2.58 -16.05 -11.66
N THR A 154 3.27 -16.02 -10.52
CA THR A 154 3.32 -17.15 -9.58
C THR A 154 2.45 -16.94 -8.34
N PHE A 155 1.92 -15.75 -8.12
CA PHE A 155 1.05 -15.47 -6.99
C PHE A 155 -0.35 -16.05 -7.21
N GLU A 156 -0.93 -16.58 -6.15
CA GLU A 156 -2.31 -17.07 -6.07
C GLU A 156 -3.27 -15.92 -5.79
N GLU A 157 -2.82 -14.96 -4.97
CA GLU A 157 -3.54 -13.74 -4.62
C GLU A 157 -2.58 -12.55 -4.60
N ALA A 158 -3.09 -11.37 -4.90
CA ALA A 158 -2.35 -10.12 -4.78
C ALA A 158 -3.19 -9.02 -4.15
N GLY A 159 -2.52 -8.06 -3.51
CA GLY A 159 -3.21 -6.93 -2.91
C GLY A 159 -2.28 -5.76 -2.64
N SER A 160 -2.89 -4.66 -2.26
CA SER A 160 -2.19 -3.51 -1.69
C SER A 160 -2.79 -3.15 -0.33
N CYS A 161 -1.96 -2.62 0.57
CA CYS A 161 -2.38 -2.31 1.92
C CYS A 161 -1.95 -0.92 2.39
N GLY A 162 -2.78 -0.31 3.21
CA GLY A 162 -2.54 1.01 3.78
C GLY A 162 -3.65 1.42 4.74
N THR A 163 -3.43 2.49 5.49
CA THR A 163 -4.31 2.93 6.59
C THR A 163 -5.76 3.14 6.19
N ALA A 164 -6.02 3.71 5.02
CA ALA A 164 -7.38 4.11 4.65
C ALA A 164 -8.26 2.93 4.22
N ALA A 165 -7.71 2.03 3.40
CA ALA A 165 -8.43 0.90 2.83
C ALA A 165 -8.21 -0.41 3.59
N VAL A 166 -7.25 -0.44 4.51
CA VAL A 166 -6.71 -1.64 5.15
C VAL A 166 -6.06 -2.54 4.10
N ILE A 167 -6.85 -3.24 3.30
CA ILE A 167 -6.42 -3.98 2.10
C ILE A 167 -7.32 -3.59 0.92
N SER A 168 -6.70 -3.38 -0.22
CA SER A 168 -7.36 -3.35 -1.53
C SER A 168 -6.90 -4.58 -2.31
N PRO A 169 -7.73 -5.62 -2.44
CA PRO A 169 -7.40 -6.80 -3.22
C PRO A 169 -7.17 -6.43 -4.69
N ILE A 170 -6.25 -7.09 -5.34
CA ILE A 170 -5.98 -6.91 -6.77
C ILE A 170 -6.42 -8.18 -7.49
N TRP A 171 -7.30 -8.04 -8.49
CA TRP A 171 -7.70 -9.18 -9.30
C TRP A 171 -6.93 -9.27 -10.61
N LYS A 172 -6.38 -8.11 -11.08
CA LYS A 172 -5.68 -8.05 -12.36
C LYS A 172 -4.59 -6.99 -12.36
N ILE A 173 -3.42 -7.36 -12.89
CA ILE A 173 -2.31 -6.46 -13.19
C ILE A 173 -1.98 -6.57 -14.68
N PHE A 174 -1.92 -5.44 -15.38
CA PHE A 174 -1.51 -5.36 -16.77
C PHE A 174 -0.13 -4.73 -16.89
N ASP A 175 0.74 -5.37 -17.66
CA ASP A 175 2.03 -4.83 -18.04
C ASP A 175 1.97 -4.30 -19.48
N PRO A 176 2.04 -2.99 -19.70
CA PRO A 176 1.95 -2.41 -21.04
C PRO A 176 3.19 -2.65 -21.89
N GLU A 177 4.34 -3.02 -21.30
CA GLU A 177 5.57 -3.28 -22.06
C GLU A 177 5.56 -4.67 -22.70
N THR A 178 5.10 -5.68 -21.95
CA THR A 178 5.05 -7.07 -22.41
C THR A 178 3.70 -7.47 -22.98
N ASN A 179 2.65 -6.65 -22.80
CA ASN A 179 1.24 -6.98 -23.02
C ASN A 179 0.74 -8.17 -22.17
N GLU A 180 1.43 -8.50 -21.11
CA GLU A 180 1.01 -9.56 -20.20
C GLU A 180 -0.08 -9.08 -19.25
N VAL A 181 -0.96 -10.00 -18.90
CA VAL A 181 -2.02 -9.80 -17.91
C VAL A 181 -1.88 -10.89 -16.84
N TYR A 182 -1.67 -10.47 -15.62
CA TYR A 182 -1.64 -11.33 -14.44
C TYR A 182 -3.00 -11.26 -13.76
N GLU A 183 -3.70 -12.39 -13.65
CA GLU A 183 -5.04 -12.46 -13.04
C GLU A 183 -5.00 -13.34 -11.79
N TYR A 184 -5.64 -12.86 -10.71
CA TYR A 184 -5.69 -13.51 -9.42
C TYR A 184 -7.15 -13.81 -9.06
N GLY A 185 -7.43 -15.10 -8.80
CA GLY A 185 -8.79 -15.56 -8.57
C GLY A 185 -9.60 -15.77 -9.86
N LYS A 186 -10.87 -16.05 -9.72
CA LYS A 186 -11.83 -16.20 -10.82
C LYS A 186 -12.88 -15.10 -10.74
N ASP A 187 -13.32 -14.62 -11.88
CA ASP A 187 -14.48 -13.73 -12.01
C ASP A 187 -14.44 -12.46 -11.12
N CYS A 188 -13.24 -11.86 -10.93
CA CYS A 188 -13.07 -10.68 -10.07
C CYS A 188 -13.41 -10.95 -8.59
N GLU A 189 -13.22 -12.17 -8.12
CA GLU A 189 -13.38 -12.50 -6.71
C GLU A 189 -12.13 -12.11 -5.91
N THR A 190 -12.33 -11.79 -4.63
CA THR A 190 -11.23 -11.54 -3.70
C THR A 190 -10.63 -12.87 -3.23
N GLY A 191 -9.31 -12.93 -3.10
CA GLY A 191 -8.64 -14.10 -2.56
C GLY A 191 -9.05 -14.39 -1.11
N GLU A 192 -9.15 -15.68 -0.77
CA GLU A 192 -9.61 -16.14 0.54
C GLU A 192 -8.67 -15.70 1.67
N ILE A 193 -7.36 -15.83 1.47
CA ILE A 193 -6.35 -15.44 2.46
C ILE A 193 -6.34 -13.92 2.64
N THR A 194 -6.40 -13.18 1.56
CA THR A 194 -6.52 -11.72 1.57
C THR A 194 -7.71 -11.25 2.39
N MET A 195 -8.87 -11.88 2.21
CA MET A 195 -10.07 -11.53 2.98
C MET A 195 -10.00 -11.97 4.45
N LYS A 196 -9.37 -13.11 4.75
CA LYS A 196 -9.11 -13.51 6.14
C LYS A 196 -8.23 -12.49 6.87
N LEU A 197 -7.15 -12.04 6.25
CA LEU A 197 -6.26 -11.02 6.80
C LEU A 197 -7.00 -9.67 6.99
N TYR A 198 -7.78 -9.26 5.99
CA TYR A 198 -8.60 -8.05 6.07
C TYR A 198 -9.58 -8.11 7.24
N ASN A 199 -10.39 -9.15 7.31
CA ASN A 199 -11.42 -9.30 8.33
C ASN A 199 -10.81 -9.38 9.74
N LYS A 200 -9.69 -10.12 9.90
CA LYS A 200 -9.00 -10.24 11.18
C LYS A 200 -8.47 -8.89 11.67
N LEU A 201 -7.78 -8.13 10.78
CA LEU A 201 -7.25 -6.81 11.16
C LEU A 201 -8.38 -5.83 11.51
N VAL A 202 -9.44 -5.80 10.72
CA VAL A 202 -10.60 -4.94 10.97
C VAL A 202 -11.29 -5.32 12.28
N ALA A 203 -11.50 -6.61 12.54
CA ALA A 203 -12.14 -7.08 13.78
C ALA A 203 -11.34 -6.65 15.04
N ILE A 204 -10.00 -6.75 14.99
CA ILE A 204 -9.15 -6.25 16.08
C ILE A 204 -9.29 -4.72 16.21
N GLN A 205 -9.24 -3.98 15.09
CA GLN A 205 -9.34 -2.51 15.12
C GLN A 205 -10.67 -2.00 15.69
N TYR A 206 -11.75 -2.74 15.50
CA TYR A 206 -13.08 -2.38 16.03
C TYR A 206 -13.39 -3.01 17.40
N GLY A 207 -12.50 -3.87 17.90
CA GLY A 207 -12.69 -4.55 19.19
C GLY A 207 -13.68 -5.72 19.14
N ASP A 208 -13.98 -6.21 17.93
CA ASP A 208 -14.82 -7.39 17.71
C ASP A 208 -14.06 -8.70 18.01
N GLU A 209 -12.73 -8.65 17.96
CA GLU A 209 -11.83 -9.72 18.37
C GLU A 209 -10.78 -9.22 19.36
N PRO A 210 -10.23 -10.11 20.23
CA PRO A 210 -9.18 -9.74 21.18
C PRO A 210 -7.93 -9.19 20.47
N ASP A 211 -7.31 -8.21 21.10
CA ASP A 211 -6.01 -7.68 20.68
C ASP A 211 -4.87 -8.39 21.41
N ASP A 212 -4.43 -9.51 20.87
CA ASP A 212 -3.32 -10.29 21.42
C ASP A 212 -1.94 -9.63 21.17
N PHE A 213 -1.89 -8.52 20.42
CA PHE A 213 -0.67 -7.84 20.00
C PHE A 213 -0.41 -6.52 20.74
N GLY A 214 -1.36 -6.03 21.51
CA GLY A 214 -1.25 -4.76 22.23
C GLY A 214 -1.28 -3.53 21.28
N TRP A 215 -2.06 -3.59 20.19
CA TRP A 215 -2.19 -2.51 19.23
C TRP A 215 -3.25 -1.48 19.60
N ILE A 216 -4.19 -1.87 20.44
CA ILE A 216 -5.33 -1.02 20.83
C ILE A 216 -5.01 -0.24 22.09
N THR A 217 -5.23 1.07 22.03
CA THR A 217 -5.20 1.94 23.21
C THR A 217 -6.60 2.43 23.49
N ILE A 218 -7.13 2.12 24.68
CA ILE A 218 -8.41 2.66 25.13
C ILE A 218 -8.19 4.11 25.55
N VAL A 219 -9.05 4.99 25.07
CA VAL A 219 -9.09 6.40 25.44
C VAL A 219 -10.36 6.63 26.25
N ASP A 220 -10.19 7.05 27.51
CA ASP A 220 -11.28 7.38 28.45
C ASP A 220 -11.90 8.75 28.15
#